data_f076f9a70ad82223e351946e661f5c35
#
_entry.id   f076f9a70ad82223e351946e661f5c35
#
_cell.length_a   1.000
_cell.length_b   1.000
_cell.length_c   1.000
_cell.angle_alpha   90.00
_cell.angle_beta   90.00
_cell.angle_gamma   90.00
#
_symmetry.space_group_name_H-M   'P 1'
#
loop_
_entity.id
_entity.type
_entity.pdbx_description
1 polymer ?
#
loop_
_entity_poly.entity_id
_entity_poly.type
_entity_poly.pdbx_seq_one_letter_code
_entity_poly.pdbx_strand_id
1 'polypeptide(L)'
;MPLDDWLSKEPKQFEYFHRVMGYGMLSLITIVYHYTMADTQYQIYVPLLLLIVLLITPPFSRWLGYRFNNTMRRGVMFVVDIVITAIILAAVHLSIVLTFLTIFAMLYTAISNKISFLMVSLASLIGVVVFYVSIIFVFGFGEYFEATSTELIVLGFLCLTTYFGVGSYYHRNQMQDIYRRKNHYFDQMNRYMEFANQLSRYAPVQLWQSIMKGESEAKIEYKRKKLTVFFSDIQGFTELSESLIPDDLAFLLNDYLKHMTEIAKQYEGTVDKFMGDAILVFFGDPNSEGVERDAQNCLEMAMAMRQQMKILRERWVKMGYPPLHIRMGISTGYCHVGNYGASHRMAYTIVGRDANLAARLQSAAQVDEILISDDTHNLVKNDYLCAPKAPIFLKGIKGAVKTWQVVEKYTSQKLDYQRWFDYEYKGFHLLLNLDQVQNFEYPQLIQVLEKMIQRIQTQQKMTNSQGIVKLNLEDEVIEPVQKNEYH
;
A
#
# COMPACT_ATOMS: atom_id res chain seq x y z
N MET A 1 47.40 -7.43 -20.14
CA MET A 1 46.20 -6.94 -19.46
C MET A 1 45.09 -7.90 -19.80
N PRO A 2 44.44 -8.61 -18.84
CA PRO A 2 43.42 -9.59 -19.17
C PRO A 2 42.23 -8.91 -19.86
N LEU A 3 41.61 -9.62 -20.79
CA LEU A 3 40.47 -9.14 -21.58
C LEU A 3 39.32 -8.66 -20.68
N ASP A 4 39.19 -9.28 -19.51
CA ASP A 4 38.16 -8.96 -18.51
C ASP A 4 38.27 -7.55 -17.93
N ASP A 5 39.51 -7.01 -17.82
CA ASP A 5 39.75 -5.67 -17.28
C ASP A 5 39.38 -4.57 -18.31
N TRP A 6 39.37 -4.90 -19.60
CA TRP A 6 38.93 -4.02 -20.68
C TRP A 6 37.38 -4.02 -20.82
N LEU A 7 36.75 -5.14 -20.56
CA LEU A 7 35.32 -5.33 -20.73
C LEU A 7 34.49 -4.80 -19.54
N SER A 8 35.16 -4.56 -18.38
CA SER A 8 34.54 -3.93 -17.19
C SER A 8 34.51 -2.41 -17.25
N LYS A 9 35.19 -1.79 -18.24
CA LYS A 9 35.28 -0.32 -18.37
C LYS A 9 33.98 0.28 -18.91
N GLU A 10 33.84 1.62 -18.65
CA GLU A 10 32.63 2.39 -18.99
C GLU A 10 32.08 2.12 -20.40
N PRO A 11 30.75 2.17 -20.61
CA PRO A 11 30.10 1.92 -21.90
C PRO A 11 30.70 2.67 -23.08
N LYS A 12 31.22 3.87 -22.85
CA LYS A 12 31.89 4.70 -23.87
C LYS A 12 33.20 4.11 -24.39
N GLN A 13 33.94 3.41 -23.55
CA GLN A 13 35.24 2.82 -23.95
C GLN A 13 35.01 1.55 -24.78
N PHE A 14 33.97 0.79 -24.46
CA PHE A 14 33.63 -0.39 -25.27
C PHE A 14 33.06 -0.01 -26.64
N GLU A 15 32.17 0.99 -26.75
CA GLU A 15 31.69 1.50 -28.05
C GLU A 15 32.88 1.88 -28.95
N TYR A 16 33.89 2.50 -28.38
CA TYR A 16 35.13 2.84 -29.10
C TYR A 16 35.92 1.61 -29.52
N PHE A 17 36.19 0.69 -28.59
CA PHE A 17 36.94 -0.53 -28.87
C PHE A 17 36.27 -1.39 -29.95
N HIS A 18 34.96 -1.57 -29.84
CA HIS A 18 34.18 -2.36 -30.81
C HIS A 18 34.22 -1.73 -32.20
N ARG A 19 34.20 -0.41 -32.31
CA ARG A 19 34.35 0.31 -33.58
C ARG A 19 35.78 0.20 -34.15
N VAL A 20 36.80 0.33 -33.34
CA VAL A 20 38.19 0.12 -33.77
C VAL A 20 38.39 -1.33 -34.31
N MET A 21 37.84 -2.30 -33.63
CA MET A 21 37.85 -3.70 -34.06
C MET A 21 37.15 -3.88 -35.42
N GLY A 22 35.94 -3.29 -35.58
CA GLY A 22 35.19 -3.31 -36.83
C GLY A 22 35.95 -2.72 -38.01
N TYR A 23 36.56 -1.55 -37.82
CA TYR A 23 37.39 -0.92 -38.86
C TYR A 23 38.67 -1.70 -39.15
N GLY A 24 39.31 -2.30 -38.14
CA GLY A 24 40.45 -3.16 -38.31
C GLY A 24 40.14 -4.40 -39.16
N MET A 25 38.97 -5.02 -38.92
CA MET A 25 38.51 -6.15 -39.74
C MET A 25 38.18 -5.73 -41.16
N LEU A 26 37.50 -4.61 -41.35
CA LEU A 26 37.24 -4.05 -42.70
C LEU A 26 38.53 -3.74 -43.44
N SER A 27 39.55 -3.16 -42.76
CA SER A 27 40.86 -2.92 -43.36
C SER A 27 41.53 -4.20 -43.81
N LEU A 28 41.49 -5.26 -42.98
CA LEU A 28 42.07 -6.56 -43.31
C LEU A 28 41.40 -7.17 -44.55
N ILE A 29 40.06 -7.17 -44.59
CA ILE A 29 39.30 -7.66 -45.73
C ILE A 29 39.64 -6.90 -47.00
N THR A 30 39.78 -5.56 -46.92
CA THR A 30 40.09 -4.72 -48.07
C THR A 30 41.53 -4.97 -48.57
N ILE A 31 42.51 -5.13 -47.68
CA ILE A 31 43.88 -5.47 -48.06
C ILE A 31 43.95 -6.82 -48.75
N VAL A 32 43.28 -7.86 -48.22
CA VAL A 32 43.27 -9.18 -48.78
C VAL A 32 42.55 -9.17 -50.13
N TYR A 33 41.46 -8.44 -50.28
CA TYR A 33 40.76 -8.29 -51.57
C TYR A 33 41.65 -7.72 -52.66
N HIS A 34 42.30 -6.58 -52.40
CA HIS A 34 43.18 -5.93 -53.38
C HIS A 34 44.43 -6.78 -53.70
N TYR A 35 44.93 -7.54 -52.74
CA TYR A 35 46.03 -8.46 -52.96
C TYR A 35 45.64 -9.66 -53.83
N THR A 36 44.44 -10.23 -53.64
CA THR A 36 43.97 -11.42 -54.37
C THR A 36 43.48 -11.10 -55.80
N MET A 37 42.90 -9.89 -55.99
CA MET A 37 42.34 -9.50 -57.31
C MET A 37 43.32 -8.77 -58.20
N ALA A 38 44.62 -8.61 -57.77
CA ALA A 38 45.71 -8.02 -58.57
C ALA A 38 45.44 -6.61 -59.11
N ASP A 39 44.51 -5.89 -58.53
CA ASP A 39 44.22 -4.49 -58.91
C ASP A 39 45.20 -3.55 -58.19
N THR A 40 46.23 -3.09 -58.96
CA THR A 40 47.36 -2.38 -58.43
C THR A 40 47.11 -0.91 -58.14
N GLN A 41 46.05 -0.34 -58.71
CA GLN A 41 45.87 1.11 -58.70
C GLN A 41 45.42 1.68 -57.33
N TYR A 42 44.68 0.92 -56.53
CA TYR A 42 44.13 1.37 -55.27
C TYR A 42 44.62 0.64 -54.01
N GLN A 43 45.56 -0.31 -54.13
CA GLN A 43 46.06 -1.20 -53.08
C GLN A 43 46.58 -0.48 -51.82
N ILE A 44 47.10 0.74 -51.94
CA ILE A 44 47.67 1.52 -50.83
C ILE A 44 46.69 2.56 -50.30
N TYR A 45 45.87 3.20 -51.14
CA TYR A 45 45.05 4.32 -50.79
C TYR A 45 43.88 3.96 -49.85
N VAL A 46 43.20 2.87 -50.08
CA VAL A 46 42.05 2.46 -49.27
C VAL A 46 42.43 2.03 -47.86
N PRO A 47 43.45 1.15 -47.67
CA PRO A 47 43.97 0.86 -46.33
C PRO A 47 44.53 2.09 -45.60
N LEU A 48 45.17 3.01 -46.30
CA LEU A 48 45.68 4.25 -45.72
C LEU A 48 44.52 5.15 -45.25
N LEU A 49 43.46 5.30 -46.04
CA LEU A 49 42.24 6.00 -45.68
C LEU A 49 41.62 5.45 -44.41
N LEU A 50 41.46 4.14 -44.32
CA LEU A 50 40.96 3.47 -43.15
C LEU A 50 41.81 3.69 -41.91
N LEU A 51 43.13 3.68 -42.03
CA LEU A 51 44.04 4.01 -40.92
C LEU A 51 43.84 5.43 -40.44
N ILE A 52 43.70 6.41 -41.34
CA ILE A 52 43.42 7.80 -41.03
C ILE A 52 42.06 7.92 -40.27
N VAL A 53 41.02 7.22 -40.73
CA VAL A 53 39.72 7.20 -40.10
C VAL A 53 39.80 6.59 -38.69
N LEU A 54 40.56 5.51 -38.51
CA LEU A 54 40.80 4.90 -37.20
C LEU A 54 41.48 5.90 -36.22
N LEU A 55 42.40 6.72 -36.70
CA LEU A 55 43.08 7.72 -35.87
C LEU A 55 42.20 8.92 -35.51
N ILE A 56 41.27 9.32 -36.42
CA ILE A 56 40.41 10.49 -36.24
C ILE A 56 39.16 10.17 -35.43
N THR A 57 38.64 8.92 -35.51
CA THR A 57 37.40 8.51 -34.84
C THR A 57 37.37 8.75 -33.32
N PRO A 58 38.42 8.48 -32.52
CA PRO A 58 38.40 8.69 -31.08
C PRO A 58 38.25 10.16 -30.69
N PRO A 59 39.10 11.08 -31.17
CA PRO A 59 38.99 12.49 -30.83
C PRO A 59 37.64 13.07 -31.31
N PHE A 60 37.16 12.67 -32.49
CA PHE A 60 35.87 13.07 -33.02
C PHE A 60 34.70 12.61 -32.13
N SER A 61 34.70 11.34 -31.70
CA SER A 61 33.69 10.81 -30.78
C SER A 61 33.69 11.52 -29.43
N ARG A 62 34.89 11.88 -28.90
CA ARG A 62 35.02 12.67 -27.66
C ARG A 62 34.46 14.08 -27.85
N TRP A 63 34.83 14.76 -28.93
CA TRP A 63 34.34 16.10 -29.24
C TRP A 63 32.81 16.14 -29.38
N LEU A 64 32.21 15.16 -30.07
CA LEU A 64 30.74 14.97 -30.14
C LEU A 64 30.12 14.77 -28.76
N GLY A 65 30.81 14.04 -27.88
CA GLY A 65 30.34 13.79 -26.50
C GLY A 65 30.22 15.04 -25.63
N TYR A 66 31.01 16.09 -25.94
CA TYR A 66 30.93 17.41 -25.27
C TYR A 66 29.78 18.28 -25.84
N ARG A 67 29.39 18.07 -27.10
CA ARG A 67 28.48 18.94 -27.81
C ARG A 67 27.04 18.42 -27.85
N PHE A 68 26.82 17.10 -27.76
CA PHE A 68 25.51 16.45 -27.96
C PHE A 68 25.22 15.39 -26.88
N ASN A 69 23.91 15.17 -26.67
CA ASN A 69 23.44 14.08 -25.81
C ASN A 69 23.90 12.70 -26.35
N ASN A 70 24.04 11.72 -25.44
CA ASN A 70 24.51 10.39 -25.76
C ASN A 70 23.75 9.72 -26.91
N THR A 71 22.44 9.96 -27.04
CA THR A 71 21.61 9.40 -28.13
C THR A 71 21.97 10.01 -29.47
N MET A 72 22.12 11.35 -29.53
CA MET A 72 22.46 12.08 -30.75
C MET A 72 23.90 11.76 -31.20
N ARG A 73 24.83 11.69 -30.26
CA ARG A 73 26.23 11.24 -30.52
C ARG A 73 26.27 9.87 -31.20
N ARG A 74 25.52 8.89 -30.65
CA ARG A 74 25.47 7.52 -31.22
C ARG A 74 24.90 7.52 -32.63
N GLY A 75 23.86 8.31 -32.89
CA GLY A 75 23.27 8.46 -34.22
C GLY A 75 24.25 9.06 -35.23
N VAL A 76 24.92 10.16 -34.89
CA VAL A 76 25.92 10.80 -35.79
C VAL A 76 27.08 9.86 -36.08
N MET A 77 27.59 9.16 -35.04
CA MET A 77 28.68 8.20 -35.23
C MET A 77 28.26 7.02 -36.11
N PHE A 78 27.00 6.59 -36.03
CA PHE A 78 26.45 5.55 -36.90
C PHE A 78 26.38 6.00 -38.37
N VAL A 79 26.01 7.26 -38.62
CA VAL A 79 26.07 7.83 -39.99
C VAL A 79 27.49 7.80 -40.52
N VAL A 80 28.49 8.16 -39.73
CA VAL A 80 29.90 8.08 -40.10
C VAL A 80 30.31 6.66 -40.43
N ASP A 81 29.89 5.67 -39.61
CA ASP A 81 30.17 4.25 -39.86
C ASP A 81 29.59 3.78 -41.17
N ILE A 82 28.35 4.18 -41.52
CA ILE A 82 27.71 3.85 -42.79
C ILE A 82 28.41 4.49 -43.99
N VAL A 83 28.81 5.77 -43.87
CA VAL A 83 29.54 6.47 -44.94
C VAL A 83 30.87 5.75 -45.25
N ILE A 84 31.63 5.40 -44.24
CA ILE A 84 32.88 4.69 -44.38
C ILE A 84 32.67 3.31 -45.05
N THR A 85 31.66 2.59 -44.56
CA THR A 85 31.31 1.27 -45.13
C THR A 85 30.89 1.38 -46.57
N ALA A 86 30.13 2.40 -46.97
CA ALA A 86 29.72 2.66 -48.33
C ALA A 86 30.92 2.90 -49.27
N ILE A 87 31.91 3.69 -48.82
CA ILE A 87 33.15 3.91 -49.58
C ILE A 87 33.93 2.61 -49.77
N ILE A 88 34.02 1.78 -48.72
CA ILE A 88 34.74 0.49 -48.79
C ILE A 88 34.04 -0.47 -49.71
N LEU A 89 32.70 -0.56 -49.68
CA LEU A 89 31.93 -1.40 -50.56
C LEU A 89 32.10 -0.99 -52.03
N ALA A 90 32.20 0.31 -52.30
CA ALA A 90 32.52 0.81 -53.62
C ALA A 90 33.94 0.39 -54.09
N ALA A 91 34.94 0.48 -53.18
CA ALA A 91 36.31 0.07 -53.43
C ALA A 91 36.48 -1.45 -53.68
N VAL A 92 35.63 -2.28 -53.11
CA VAL A 92 35.64 -3.76 -53.23
C VAL A 92 34.67 -4.24 -54.33
N HIS A 93 34.29 -3.37 -55.26
CA HIS A 93 33.42 -3.67 -56.42
C HIS A 93 32.14 -4.44 -56.06
N LEU A 94 31.59 -4.13 -54.88
CA LEU A 94 30.29 -4.62 -54.41
C LEU A 94 30.19 -6.17 -54.37
N SER A 95 31.21 -6.84 -53.85
CA SER A 95 31.12 -8.27 -53.59
C SER A 95 29.85 -8.62 -52.82
N ILE A 96 28.99 -9.46 -53.40
CA ILE A 96 27.67 -9.81 -52.85
C ILE A 96 27.78 -10.27 -51.40
N VAL A 97 28.71 -11.19 -51.11
CA VAL A 97 28.90 -11.78 -49.80
C VAL A 97 29.36 -10.73 -48.77
N LEU A 98 30.37 -9.92 -49.12
CA LEU A 98 30.87 -8.86 -48.23
C LEU A 98 29.82 -7.80 -47.98
N THR A 99 28.98 -7.47 -48.96
CA THR A 99 27.86 -6.54 -48.79
C THR A 99 26.85 -7.08 -47.76
N PHE A 100 26.43 -8.34 -47.86
CA PHE A 100 25.55 -8.94 -46.87
C PHE A 100 26.17 -8.96 -45.46
N LEU A 101 27.42 -9.33 -45.33
CA LEU A 101 28.13 -9.39 -44.07
C LEU A 101 28.21 -7.99 -43.42
N THR A 102 28.48 -6.94 -44.20
CA THR A 102 28.53 -5.55 -43.67
C THR A 102 27.15 -5.04 -43.30
N ILE A 103 26.09 -5.35 -44.06
CA ILE A 103 24.72 -5.00 -43.69
C ILE A 103 24.35 -5.64 -42.35
N PHE A 104 24.65 -6.93 -42.16
CA PHE A 104 24.41 -7.60 -40.90
C PHE A 104 25.18 -6.93 -39.72
N ALA A 105 26.45 -6.58 -39.90
CA ALA A 105 27.25 -5.88 -38.90
C ALA A 105 26.65 -4.49 -38.55
N MET A 106 26.18 -3.76 -39.56
CA MET A 106 25.53 -2.45 -39.33
C MET A 106 24.19 -2.58 -38.63
N LEU A 107 23.34 -3.54 -38.96
CA LEU A 107 22.08 -3.81 -38.26
C LEU A 107 22.34 -4.17 -36.81
N TYR A 108 23.31 -5.05 -36.54
CA TYR A 108 23.72 -5.37 -35.18
C TYR A 108 24.15 -4.12 -34.42
N THR A 109 24.99 -3.26 -35.03
CA THR A 109 25.46 -2.02 -34.41
C THR A 109 24.29 -1.07 -34.11
N ALA A 110 23.33 -0.95 -35.01
CA ALA A 110 22.11 -0.13 -34.82
C ALA A 110 21.27 -0.62 -33.63
N ILE A 111 21.04 -1.95 -33.57
CA ILE A 111 20.25 -2.57 -32.47
C ILE A 111 20.99 -2.43 -31.13
N SER A 112 22.27 -2.76 -31.10
CA SER A 112 23.13 -2.69 -29.90
C SER A 112 23.19 -1.29 -29.30
N ASN A 113 23.29 -0.27 -30.14
CA ASN A 113 23.36 1.13 -29.73
C ASN A 113 21.99 1.79 -29.57
N LYS A 114 20.88 1.06 -29.72
CA LYS A 114 19.50 1.54 -29.62
C LYS A 114 19.26 2.79 -30.52
N ILE A 115 19.73 2.73 -31.77
CA ILE A 115 19.55 3.79 -32.74
C ILE A 115 18.11 3.75 -33.26
N SER A 116 17.46 4.92 -33.39
CA SER A 116 16.08 4.96 -33.85
C SER A 116 15.97 4.54 -35.31
N PHE A 117 14.84 3.90 -35.67
CA PHE A 117 14.57 3.46 -37.04
C PHE A 117 14.72 4.60 -38.07
N LEU A 118 14.25 5.79 -37.73
CA LEU A 118 14.35 6.98 -38.57
C LEU A 118 15.82 7.35 -38.87
N MET A 119 16.70 7.25 -37.86
CA MET A 119 18.15 7.50 -38.04
C MET A 119 18.80 6.42 -38.87
N VAL A 120 18.42 5.15 -38.73
CA VAL A 120 18.92 4.04 -39.54
C VAL A 120 18.52 4.26 -41.00
N SER A 121 17.28 4.61 -41.27
CA SER A 121 16.78 4.89 -42.63
C SER A 121 17.49 6.05 -43.29
N LEU A 122 17.65 7.17 -42.56
CA LEU A 122 18.38 8.33 -43.06
C LEU A 122 19.85 8.03 -43.36
N ALA A 123 20.51 7.34 -42.44
CA ALA A 123 21.90 6.93 -42.61
C ALA A 123 22.10 6.01 -43.79
N SER A 124 21.17 5.03 -44.01
CA SER A 124 21.20 4.14 -45.14
C SER A 124 21.03 4.88 -46.47
N LEU A 125 20.13 5.89 -46.53
CA LEU A 125 19.97 6.74 -47.70
C LEU A 125 21.26 7.52 -48.03
N ILE A 126 21.90 8.12 -47.00
CA ILE A 126 23.20 8.77 -47.14
C ILE A 126 24.24 7.79 -47.67
N GLY A 127 24.29 6.58 -47.10
CA GLY A 127 25.22 5.51 -47.56
C GLY A 127 25.08 5.18 -49.03
N VAL A 128 23.84 5.02 -49.52
CA VAL A 128 23.57 4.77 -50.93
C VAL A 128 24.06 5.90 -51.84
N VAL A 129 23.81 7.15 -51.44
CA VAL A 129 24.28 8.35 -52.20
C VAL A 129 25.81 8.37 -52.22
N VAL A 130 26.47 8.20 -51.08
CA VAL A 130 27.94 8.17 -50.99
C VAL A 130 28.54 7.04 -51.81
N PHE A 131 27.92 5.86 -51.79
CA PHE A 131 28.32 4.72 -52.62
C PHE A 131 28.34 5.08 -54.10
N TYR A 132 27.22 5.59 -54.65
CA TYR A 132 27.15 5.99 -56.06
C TYR A 132 28.12 7.11 -56.41
N VAL A 133 28.29 8.11 -55.54
CA VAL A 133 29.29 9.19 -55.74
C VAL A 133 30.70 8.63 -55.79
N SER A 134 31.02 7.68 -54.90
CA SER A 134 32.35 7.05 -54.87
C SER A 134 32.65 6.27 -56.16
N ILE A 135 31.66 5.55 -56.72
CA ILE A 135 31.78 4.85 -58.01
C ILE A 135 32.04 5.86 -59.13
N ILE A 136 31.21 6.91 -59.24
CA ILE A 136 31.28 7.85 -60.38
C ILE A 136 32.60 8.61 -60.39
N PHE A 137 33.04 9.10 -59.23
CA PHE A 137 34.17 10.08 -59.18
C PHE A 137 35.51 9.48 -58.78
N VAL A 138 35.51 8.29 -58.11
CA VAL A 138 36.77 7.74 -57.58
C VAL A 138 37.14 6.40 -58.23
N PHE A 139 36.24 5.44 -58.25
CA PHE A 139 36.55 4.05 -58.64
C PHE A 139 36.17 3.72 -60.08
N GLY A 140 35.34 4.55 -60.74
CA GLY A 140 34.89 4.34 -62.08
C GLY A 140 33.84 3.25 -62.21
N PHE A 141 33.31 3.08 -63.45
CA PHE A 141 32.33 2.01 -63.79
C PHE A 141 33.12 0.77 -64.23
N GLY A 142 33.44 -0.13 -63.25
CA GLY A 142 34.02 -1.45 -63.54
C GLY A 142 32.96 -2.54 -63.55
N GLU A 143 33.37 -3.82 -63.71
CA GLU A 143 32.48 -4.96 -63.51
C GLU A 143 32.20 -5.15 -62.02
N TYR A 144 30.95 -4.76 -61.58
CA TYR A 144 30.44 -4.94 -60.24
C TYR A 144 29.83 -6.33 -60.09
N PHE A 145 29.89 -6.91 -58.92
CA PHE A 145 29.40 -8.26 -58.58
C PHE A 145 30.29 -9.40 -59.02
N GLU A 146 31.60 -9.19 -59.11
CA GLU A 146 32.53 -10.27 -59.35
C GLU A 146 32.45 -11.42 -58.30
N ALA A 147 32.74 -12.63 -58.76
CA ALA A 147 32.78 -13.78 -57.88
C ALA A 147 33.88 -13.62 -56.83
N THR A 148 33.51 -13.56 -55.58
CA THR A 148 34.44 -13.40 -54.46
C THR A 148 35.23 -14.69 -54.26
N SER A 149 36.54 -14.61 -54.01
CA SER A 149 37.34 -15.80 -53.69
C SER A 149 36.84 -16.48 -52.40
N THR A 150 36.94 -17.81 -52.33
CA THR A 150 36.52 -18.61 -51.17
C THR A 150 37.26 -18.17 -49.91
N GLU A 151 38.50 -17.76 -50.01
CA GLU A 151 39.34 -17.24 -48.91
C GLU A 151 38.79 -15.97 -48.31
N LEU A 152 38.35 -15.03 -49.14
CA LEU A 152 37.71 -13.79 -48.70
C LEU A 152 36.34 -14.02 -48.01
N ILE A 153 35.58 -15.00 -48.50
CA ILE A 153 34.31 -15.38 -47.87
C ILE A 153 34.57 -15.95 -46.47
N VAL A 154 35.52 -16.87 -46.35
CA VAL A 154 35.88 -17.45 -45.03
C VAL A 154 36.40 -16.38 -44.07
N LEU A 155 37.27 -15.48 -44.53
CA LEU A 155 37.77 -14.37 -43.74
C LEU A 155 36.65 -13.45 -43.28
N GLY A 156 35.72 -13.10 -44.17
CA GLY A 156 34.55 -12.26 -43.82
C GLY A 156 33.66 -12.87 -42.75
N PHE A 157 33.36 -14.17 -42.85
CA PHE A 157 32.60 -14.89 -41.82
C PHE A 157 33.35 -14.96 -40.50
N LEU A 158 34.65 -15.17 -40.49
CA LEU A 158 35.48 -15.20 -39.29
C LEU A 158 35.50 -13.81 -38.59
N CYS A 159 35.67 -12.76 -39.38
CA CYS A 159 35.59 -11.39 -38.88
C CYS A 159 34.21 -11.08 -38.30
N LEU A 160 33.13 -11.45 -38.99
CA LEU A 160 31.75 -11.21 -38.54
C LEU A 160 31.45 -11.97 -37.24
N THR A 161 31.78 -13.27 -37.17
CA THR A 161 31.55 -14.10 -35.98
C THR A 161 32.32 -13.55 -34.76
N THR A 162 33.55 -13.11 -34.97
CA THR A 162 34.34 -12.47 -33.89
C THR A 162 33.72 -11.14 -33.46
N TYR A 163 33.28 -10.31 -34.37
CA TYR A 163 32.62 -9.05 -34.12
C TYR A 163 31.33 -9.22 -33.28
N PHE A 164 30.47 -10.15 -33.69
CA PHE A 164 29.27 -10.51 -32.96
C PHE A 164 29.57 -11.15 -31.59
N GLY A 165 30.56 -12.05 -31.55
CA GLY A 165 30.95 -12.73 -30.32
C GLY A 165 31.38 -11.76 -29.24
N VAL A 166 32.26 -10.82 -29.55
CA VAL A 166 32.75 -9.80 -28.61
C VAL A 166 31.61 -8.87 -28.20
N GLY A 167 30.81 -8.41 -29.15
CA GLY A 167 29.67 -7.57 -28.87
C GLY A 167 28.61 -8.22 -27.97
N SER A 168 28.26 -9.49 -28.29
CA SER A 168 27.28 -10.24 -27.49
C SER A 168 27.77 -10.57 -26.10
N TYR A 169 29.06 -10.90 -25.94
CA TYR A 169 29.67 -11.12 -24.63
C TYR A 169 29.60 -9.85 -23.74
N TYR A 170 29.94 -8.70 -24.32
CA TYR A 170 29.85 -7.43 -23.62
C TYR A 170 28.40 -7.08 -23.18
N HIS A 171 27.46 -7.22 -24.11
CA HIS A 171 26.05 -6.94 -23.77
C HIS A 171 25.53 -7.86 -22.66
N ARG A 172 25.89 -9.14 -22.70
CA ARG A 172 25.52 -10.08 -21.64
C ARG A 172 26.08 -9.65 -20.29
N ASN A 173 27.35 -9.28 -20.22
CA ASN A 173 27.97 -8.81 -18.97
C ASN A 173 27.32 -7.51 -18.46
N GLN A 174 27.06 -6.55 -19.34
CA GLN A 174 26.31 -5.33 -18.95
C GLN A 174 24.91 -5.64 -18.39
N MET A 175 24.18 -6.54 -19.04
CA MET A 175 22.86 -6.94 -18.54
C MET A 175 22.96 -7.60 -17.18
N GLN A 176 23.94 -8.47 -16.95
CA GLN A 176 24.17 -9.10 -15.65
C GLN A 176 24.48 -8.05 -14.57
N ASP A 177 25.31 -7.05 -14.86
CA ASP A 177 25.63 -5.97 -13.91
C ASP A 177 24.40 -5.09 -13.58
N ILE A 178 23.57 -4.81 -14.59
CA ILE A 178 22.29 -4.09 -14.38
C ILE A 178 21.36 -4.91 -13.47
N TYR A 179 21.23 -6.22 -13.74
CA TYR A 179 20.44 -7.12 -12.91
C TYR A 179 20.96 -7.22 -11.48
N ARG A 180 22.29 -7.35 -11.29
CA ARG A 180 22.92 -7.37 -9.96
C ARG A 180 22.67 -6.09 -9.19
N ARG A 181 22.84 -4.91 -9.82
CA ARG A 181 22.53 -3.61 -9.19
C ARG A 181 21.05 -3.49 -8.86
N LYS A 182 20.17 -3.86 -9.79
CA LYS A 182 18.73 -3.85 -9.57
C LYS A 182 18.34 -4.72 -8.36
N ASN A 183 18.85 -5.94 -8.30
CA ASN A 183 18.58 -6.86 -7.19
C ASN A 183 19.11 -6.28 -5.87
N HIS A 184 20.32 -5.72 -5.87
CA HIS A 184 20.90 -5.09 -4.68
C HIS A 184 20.03 -3.92 -4.17
N TYR A 185 19.55 -3.04 -5.07
CA TYR A 185 18.62 -1.96 -4.68
C TYR A 185 17.28 -2.51 -4.18
N PHE A 186 16.78 -3.57 -4.80
CA PHE A 186 15.56 -4.22 -4.37
C PHE A 186 15.70 -4.82 -2.96
N ASP A 187 16.80 -5.49 -2.68
CA ASP A 187 17.10 -6.05 -1.36
C ASP A 187 17.26 -4.96 -0.30
N GLN A 188 17.92 -3.86 -0.64
CA GLN A 188 18.02 -2.70 0.25
C GLN A 188 16.63 -2.11 0.54
N MET A 189 15.80 -1.92 -0.49
CA MET A 189 14.45 -1.40 -0.34
C MET A 189 13.59 -2.32 0.54
N ASN A 190 13.67 -3.63 0.35
CA ASN A 190 12.97 -4.60 1.18
C ASN A 190 13.40 -4.52 2.65
N ARG A 191 14.71 -4.39 2.93
CA ARG A 191 15.21 -4.18 4.29
C ARG A 191 14.67 -2.89 4.91
N TYR A 192 14.68 -1.77 4.17
CA TYR A 192 14.11 -0.51 4.67
C TYR A 192 12.61 -0.63 4.95
N MET A 193 11.85 -1.32 4.09
CA MET A 193 10.43 -1.60 4.33
C MET A 193 10.21 -2.48 5.57
N GLU A 194 11.06 -3.46 5.79
CA GLU A 194 11.01 -4.30 6.98
C GLU A 194 11.30 -3.50 8.27
N PHE A 195 12.35 -2.67 8.27
CA PHE A 195 12.63 -1.76 9.38
C PHE A 195 11.48 -0.78 9.62
N ALA A 196 10.93 -0.21 8.56
CA ALA A 196 9.79 0.67 8.64
C ALA A 196 8.57 -0.04 9.27
N ASN A 197 8.29 -1.28 8.88
CA ASN A 197 7.22 -2.10 9.48
C ASN A 197 7.48 -2.46 10.95
N GLN A 198 8.72 -2.67 11.35
CA GLN A 198 9.05 -2.88 12.77
C GLN A 198 8.83 -1.61 13.59
N LEU A 199 9.30 -0.46 13.09
CA LEU A 199 9.11 0.84 13.76
C LEU A 199 7.64 1.27 13.82
N SER A 200 6.81 0.89 12.84
CA SER A 200 5.38 1.19 12.84
C SER A 200 4.61 0.63 14.03
N ARG A 201 5.17 -0.41 14.69
CA ARG A 201 4.55 -1.01 15.90
C ARG A 201 4.64 -0.12 17.14
N TYR A 202 5.49 0.92 17.11
CA TYR A 202 5.69 1.86 18.21
C TYR A 202 4.95 3.19 18.02
N ALA A 203 4.20 3.34 16.94
CA ALA A 203 3.39 4.52 16.65
C ALA A 203 1.94 4.11 16.33
N PRO A 204 0.95 4.99 16.53
CA PRO A 204 -0.42 4.73 16.10
C PRO A 204 -0.47 4.39 14.61
N VAL A 205 -1.18 3.30 14.27
CA VAL A 205 -1.21 2.74 12.89
C VAL A 205 -1.72 3.78 11.88
N GLN A 206 -2.72 4.56 12.27
CA GLN A 206 -3.32 5.59 11.42
C GLN A 206 -2.33 6.71 11.10
N LEU A 207 -1.54 7.14 12.09
CA LEU A 207 -0.48 8.13 11.89
C LEU A 207 0.61 7.61 10.95
N TRP A 208 1.04 6.37 11.18
CA TRP A 208 2.03 5.72 10.32
C TRP A 208 1.56 5.65 8.86
N GLN A 209 0.31 5.25 8.63
CA GLN A 209 -0.28 5.19 7.30
C GLN A 209 -0.32 6.58 6.63
N SER A 210 -0.68 7.63 7.36
CA SER A 210 -0.72 9.01 6.86
C SER A 210 0.68 9.53 6.48
N ILE A 211 1.72 9.20 7.27
CA ILE A 211 3.11 9.54 6.95
C ILE A 211 3.58 8.78 5.69
N MET A 212 3.30 7.48 5.58
CA MET A 212 3.69 6.68 4.43
C MET A 212 3.00 7.10 3.12
N LYS A 213 1.79 7.64 3.20
CA LYS A 213 1.08 8.24 2.05
C LYS A 213 1.56 9.66 1.72
N GLY A 214 2.41 10.27 2.56
CA GLY A 214 2.86 11.65 2.39
C GLY A 214 1.81 12.71 2.75
N GLU A 215 0.74 12.33 3.46
CA GLU A 215 -0.34 13.23 3.90
C GLU A 215 0.04 14.01 5.15
N SER A 216 0.97 13.50 5.96
CA SER A 216 1.49 14.16 7.16
C SER A 216 3.00 13.98 7.29
N GLU A 217 3.62 14.93 8.00
CA GLU A 217 5.05 14.92 8.30
C GLU A 217 5.26 14.75 9.81
N ALA A 218 6.36 14.11 10.20
CA ALA A 218 6.77 13.98 11.58
C ALA A 218 7.38 15.29 12.09
N LYS A 219 6.55 16.29 12.38
CA LYS A 219 6.94 17.58 12.97
C LYS A 219 6.11 17.89 14.22
N ILE A 220 6.62 18.74 15.10
CA ILE A 220 5.89 19.20 16.28
C ILE A 220 4.76 20.12 15.82
N GLU A 221 3.55 19.56 15.79
CA GLU A 221 2.34 20.27 15.43
C GLU A 221 1.16 19.67 16.17
N TYR A 222 0.23 20.50 16.63
CA TYR A 222 -0.99 20.05 17.28
C TYR A 222 -2.20 20.86 16.81
N LYS A 223 -3.37 20.21 16.84
CA LYS A 223 -4.64 20.80 16.43
C LYS A 223 -5.67 20.65 17.56
N ARG A 224 -6.55 21.63 17.71
CA ARG A 224 -7.67 21.53 18.65
C ARG A 224 -8.84 20.85 17.95
N LYS A 225 -9.24 19.68 18.45
CA LYS A 225 -10.38 18.90 17.93
C LYS A 225 -11.30 18.47 19.05
N LYS A 226 -12.56 18.23 18.73
CA LYS A 226 -13.50 17.59 19.64
C LYS A 226 -13.37 16.09 19.46
N LEU A 227 -12.86 15.40 20.48
CA LEU A 227 -12.50 13.98 20.46
C LEU A 227 -13.33 13.24 21.50
N THR A 228 -13.56 11.96 21.25
CA THR A 228 -14.06 11.03 22.27
C THR A 228 -12.87 10.21 22.78
N VAL A 229 -12.65 10.30 24.10
CA VAL A 229 -11.49 9.71 24.77
C VAL A 229 -11.95 8.58 25.66
N PHE A 230 -11.27 7.43 25.53
CA PHE A 230 -11.50 6.21 26.29
C PHE A 230 -10.27 5.84 27.11
N PHE A 231 -10.51 5.49 28.37
CA PHE A 231 -9.53 4.84 29.24
C PHE A 231 -10.08 3.53 29.77
N SER A 232 -9.24 2.51 29.78
CA SER A 232 -9.52 1.29 30.54
C SER A 232 -8.31 0.89 31.38
N ASP A 233 -8.56 0.11 32.44
CA ASP A 233 -7.56 -0.33 33.40
C ASP A 233 -8.01 -1.65 34.03
N ILE A 234 -7.08 -2.53 34.40
CA ILE A 234 -7.40 -3.77 35.10
C ILE A 234 -7.52 -3.47 36.60
N GLN A 235 -8.64 -3.85 37.18
CA GLN A 235 -8.85 -3.66 38.59
C GLN A 235 -7.91 -4.52 39.43
N GLY A 236 -7.23 -3.92 40.41
CA GLY A 236 -6.33 -4.64 41.31
C GLY A 236 -5.04 -5.13 40.68
N PHE A 237 -4.62 -4.54 39.53
CA PHE A 237 -3.42 -4.96 38.82
C PHE A 237 -2.12 -4.81 39.65
N THR A 238 -2.05 -3.81 40.53
CA THR A 238 -0.89 -3.59 41.39
C THR A 238 -0.70 -4.77 42.33
N GLU A 239 -1.75 -5.18 43.05
CA GLU A 239 -1.72 -6.34 43.96
C GLU A 239 -1.46 -7.65 43.17
N LEU A 240 -2.01 -7.77 41.96
CA LEU A 240 -1.78 -8.90 41.08
C LEU A 240 -0.31 -8.99 40.68
N SER A 241 0.31 -7.86 40.36
CA SER A 241 1.70 -7.79 39.93
C SER A 241 2.70 -8.19 41.03
N GLU A 242 2.30 -8.02 42.29
CA GLU A 242 3.08 -8.48 43.46
C GLU A 242 2.90 -9.97 43.75
N SER A 243 1.78 -10.57 43.33
CA SER A 243 1.42 -11.94 43.65
C SER A 243 1.84 -12.98 42.62
N LEU A 244 1.95 -12.58 41.34
CA LEU A 244 2.30 -13.46 40.22
C LEU A 244 3.79 -13.45 39.91
N ILE A 245 4.29 -14.56 39.39
CA ILE A 245 5.64 -14.57 38.81
C ILE A 245 5.69 -13.72 37.54
N PRO A 246 6.84 -13.11 37.22
CA PRO A 246 6.94 -12.14 36.10
C PRO A 246 6.50 -12.69 34.75
N ASP A 247 6.75 -13.95 34.45
CA ASP A 247 6.41 -14.58 33.18
C ASP A 247 4.88 -14.74 33.02
N ASP A 248 4.19 -15.13 34.10
CA ASP A 248 2.72 -15.25 34.09
C ASP A 248 2.05 -13.89 34.00
N LEU A 249 2.57 -12.89 34.70
CA LEU A 249 2.10 -11.51 34.62
C LEU A 249 2.27 -10.98 33.20
N ALA A 250 3.43 -11.19 32.57
CA ALA A 250 3.71 -10.78 31.20
C ALA A 250 2.79 -11.48 30.19
N PHE A 251 2.52 -12.78 30.39
CA PHE A 251 1.59 -13.55 29.57
C PHE A 251 0.17 -12.95 29.63
N LEU A 252 -0.37 -12.76 30.84
CA LEU A 252 -1.71 -12.21 31.03
C LEU A 252 -1.85 -10.80 30.46
N LEU A 253 -0.86 -9.93 30.74
CA LEU A 253 -0.86 -8.54 30.23
C LEU A 253 -0.80 -8.49 28.71
N ASN A 254 0.10 -9.26 28.08
CA ASN A 254 0.22 -9.28 26.63
C ASN A 254 -1.03 -9.86 25.95
N ASP A 255 -1.64 -10.91 26.52
CA ASP A 255 -2.86 -11.51 26.03
C ASP A 255 -4.04 -10.51 26.13
N TYR A 256 -4.15 -9.78 27.23
CA TYR A 256 -5.10 -8.70 27.42
C TYR A 256 -4.91 -7.57 26.39
N LEU A 257 -3.70 -6.99 26.33
CA LEU A 257 -3.39 -5.88 25.43
C LEU A 257 -3.61 -6.24 23.97
N LYS A 258 -3.25 -7.47 23.57
CA LYS A 258 -3.47 -7.97 22.21
C LYS A 258 -4.95 -7.92 21.84
N HIS A 259 -5.82 -8.54 22.62
CA HIS A 259 -7.25 -8.59 22.30
C HIS A 259 -7.92 -7.22 22.36
N MET A 260 -7.56 -6.38 23.34
CA MET A 260 -8.10 -5.02 23.44
C MET A 260 -7.66 -4.14 22.26
N THR A 261 -6.41 -4.27 21.83
CA THR A 261 -5.90 -3.51 20.68
C THR A 261 -6.54 -3.95 19.36
N GLU A 262 -6.77 -5.26 19.19
CA GLU A 262 -7.49 -5.81 18.04
C GLU A 262 -8.91 -5.24 17.95
N ILE A 263 -9.62 -5.17 19.09
CA ILE A 263 -10.96 -4.56 19.16
C ILE A 263 -10.87 -3.07 18.86
N ALA A 264 -9.93 -2.33 19.47
CA ALA A 264 -9.78 -0.90 19.19
C ALA A 264 -9.58 -0.64 17.69
N LYS A 265 -8.79 -1.46 17.02
CA LYS A 265 -8.56 -1.39 15.57
C LYS A 265 -9.84 -1.68 14.76
N GLN A 266 -10.67 -2.65 15.16
CA GLN A 266 -11.92 -3.00 14.47
C GLN A 266 -12.93 -1.84 14.46
N TYR A 267 -12.93 -1.03 15.52
CA TYR A 267 -13.80 0.15 15.64
C TYR A 267 -13.11 1.46 15.24
N GLU A 268 -11.95 1.39 14.59
CA GLU A 268 -11.16 2.53 14.10
C GLU A 268 -10.65 3.48 15.19
N GLY A 269 -10.56 2.99 16.42
CA GLY A 269 -9.98 3.73 17.55
C GLY A 269 -8.47 3.92 17.38
N THR A 270 -7.98 5.12 17.66
CA THR A 270 -6.56 5.43 17.68
C THR A 270 -6.00 5.08 19.06
N VAL A 271 -5.22 4.00 19.14
CA VAL A 271 -4.52 3.62 20.38
C VAL A 271 -3.34 4.58 20.55
N ASP A 272 -3.40 5.41 21.59
CA ASP A 272 -2.34 6.37 21.93
C ASP A 272 -1.15 5.66 22.59
N LYS A 273 -1.39 5.06 23.74
CA LYS A 273 -0.34 4.40 24.53
C LYS A 273 -0.92 3.43 25.56
N PHE A 274 -0.03 2.58 26.04
CA PHE A 274 -0.25 1.78 27.22
C PHE A 274 0.45 2.43 28.43
N MET A 275 -0.17 2.40 29.59
CA MET A 275 0.38 2.91 30.84
C MET A 275 0.28 1.83 31.91
N GLY A 276 1.24 0.87 31.88
CA GLY A 276 1.11 -0.40 32.59
C GLY A 276 0.02 -1.25 31.96
N ASP A 277 -1.04 -1.52 32.71
CA ASP A 277 -2.24 -2.24 32.27
C ASP A 277 -3.34 -1.31 31.71
N ALA A 278 -3.19 0.00 31.87
CA ALA A 278 -4.14 0.96 31.33
C ALA A 278 -3.93 1.20 29.82
N ILE A 279 -5.03 1.35 29.13
CA ILE A 279 -5.08 1.62 27.68
C ILE A 279 -5.77 2.96 27.45
N LEU A 280 -5.11 3.84 26.69
CA LEU A 280 -5.69 5.09 26.20
C LEU A 280 -6.00 4.96 24.72
N VAL A 281 -7.27 5.17 24.37
CA VAL A 281 -7.76 5.21 22.99
C VAL A 281 -8.54 6.50 22.77
N PHE A 282 -8.46 7.06 21.59
CA PHE A 282 -9.31 8.21 21.23
C PHE A 282 -9.88 8.06 19.81
N PHE A 283 -10.97 8.79 19.55
CA PHE A 283 -11.67 8.83 18.28
C PHE A 283 -11.80 10.27 17.82
N GLY A 284 -11.82 10.50 16.50
CA GLY A 284 -11.94 11.81 15.88
C GLY A 284 -10.64 12.35 15.29
N ASP A 285 -9.53 11.60 15.37
CA ASP A 285 -8.25 11.92 14.75
C ASP A 285 -7.39 10.66 14.57
N PRO A 286 -6.64 10.49 13.48
CA PRO A 286 -6.60 11.36 12.29
C PRO A 286 -7.88 11.29 11.46
N ASN A 287 -8.61 10.18 11.52
CA ASN A 287 -9.89 9.97 10.83
C ASN A 287 -11.05 10.34 11.76
N SER A 288 -12.15 10.87 11.20
CA SER A 288 -13.38 11.14 11.92
C SER A 288 -14.58 10.99 10.99
N GLU A 289 -15.60 10.32 11.45
CA GLU A 289 -16.91 10.24 10.80
C GLU A 289 -17.92 11.25 11.39
N GLY A 290 -17.43 12.16 12.24
CA GLY A 290 -18.22 13.13 12.98
C GLY A 290 -18.32 12.77 14.46
N VAL A 291 -18.43 13.81 15.31
CA VAL A 291 -18.34 13.69 16.78
C VAL A 291 -19.34 12.68 17.36
N GLU A 292 -20.55 12.62 16.82
CA GLU A 292 -21.59 11.69 17.26
C GLU A 292 -21.22 10.25 16.92
N ARG A 293 -20.79 10.01 15.67
CA ARG A 293 -20.38 8.68 15.23
C ARG A 293 -19.10 8.21 15.92
N ASP A 294 -18.15 9.12 16.14
CA ASP A 294 -16.93 8.85 16.91
C ASP A 294 -17.26 8.40 18.34
N ALA A 295 -18.26 9.04 18.98
CA ALA A 295 -18.74 8.64 20.30
C ALA A 295 -19.44 7.28 20.29
N GLN A 296 -20.26 7.00 19.28
CA GLN A 296 -20.93 5.69 19.10
C GLN A 296 -19.88 4.58 18.90
N ASN A 297 -18.91 4.77 18.00
CA ASN A 297 -17.84 3.80 17.74
C ASN A 297 -17.02 3.52 19.01
N CYS A 298 -16.75 4.56 19.81
CA CYS A 298 -16.08 4.42 21.11
C CYS A 298 -16.88 3.56 22.10
N LEU A 299 -18.20 3.77 22.18
CA LEU A 299 -19.05 2.96 23.04
C LEU A 299 -19.17 1.51 22.55
N GLU A 300 -19.32 1.29 21.26
CA GLU A 300 -19.35 -0.06 20.68
C GLU A 300 -18.04 -0.80 20.98
N MET A 301 -16.89 -0.15 20.81
CA MET A 301 -15.59 -0.67 21.21
C MET A 301 -15.55 -1.05 22.69
N ALA A 302 -15.99 -0.14 23.58
CA ALA A 302 -15.98 -0.39 25.02
C ALA A 302 -16.87 -1.58 25.42
N MET A 303 -18.04 -1.71 24.80
CA MET A 303 -18.94 -2.85 25.01
C MET A 303 -18.34 -4.16 24.49
N ALA A 304 -17.71 -4.14 23.31
CA ALA A 304 -16.99 -5.28 22.75
C ALA A 304 -15.81 -5.70 23.65
N MET A 305 -15.04 -4.74 24.16
CA MET A 305 -13.97 -5.00 25.13
C MET A 305 -14.49 -5.63 26.42
N ARG A 306 -15.61 -5.14 26.95
CA ARG A 306 -16.29 -5.73 28.12
C ARG A 306 -16.71 -7.17 27.88
N GLN A 307 -17.26 -7.45 26.70
CA GLN A 307 -17.65 -8.82 26.32
C GLN A 307 -16.44 -9.74 26.13
N GLN A 308 -15.39 -9.26 25.46
CA GLN A 308 -14.16 -10.02 25.26
C GLN A 308 -13.50 -10.34 26.62
N MET A 309 -13.54 -9.41 27.56
CA MET A 309 -12.99 -9.61 28.89
C MET A 309 -13.66 -10.75 29.67
N LYS A 310 -14.95 -10.98 29.46
CA LYS A 310 -15.64 -12.16 30.04
C LYS A 310 -15.04 -13.47 29.49
N ILE A 311 -14.83 -13.52 28.15
CA ILE A 311 -14.24 -14.70 27.49
C ILE A 311 -12.80 -14.95 27.98
N LEU A 312 -11.99 -13.90 28.07
CA LEU A 312 -10.61 -13.99 28.57
C LEU A 312 -10.57 -14.49 30.01
N ARG A 313 -11.43 -13.93 30.87
CA ARG A 313 -11.56 -14.31 32.29
C ARG A 313 -11.85 -15.79 32.45
N GLU A 314 -12.84 -16.31 31.73
CA GLU A 314 -13.19 -17.73 31.77
C GLU A 314 -12.03 -18.64 31.33
N ARG A 315 -11.28 -18.21 30.33
CA ARG A 315 -10.09 -18.91 29.84
C ARG A 315 -8.97 -18.90 30.87
N TRP A 316 -8.65 -17.74 31.45
CA TRP A 316 -7.59 -17.61 32.45
C TRP A 316 -7.90 -18.37 33.75
N VAL A 317 -9.15 -18.34 34.21
CA VAL A 317 -9.57 -19.14 35.37
C VAL A 317 -9.38 -20.65 35.13
N LYS A 318 -9.70 -21.15 33.92
CA LYS A 318 -9.45 -22.53 33.54
C LYS A 318 -7.95 -22.91 33.53
N MET A 319 -7.10 -21.90 33.29
CA MET A 319 -5.63 -22.03 33.32
C MET A 319 -5.03 -21.90 34.75
N GLY A 320 -5.87 -21.58 35.74
CA GLY A 320 -5.44 -21.43 37.15
C GLY A 320 -5.11 -20.01 37.56
N TYR A 321 -5.36 -19.01 36.67
CA TYR A 321 -5.15 -17.60 37.00
C TYR A 321 -6.36 -16.97 37.69
N PRO A 322 -6.17 -15.89 38.45
CA PRO A 322 -7.28 -15.17 39.09
C PRO A 322 -8.18 -14.49 38.04
N PRO A 323 -9.48 -14.28 38.35
CA PRO A 323 -10.40 -13.59 37.45
C PRO A 323 -10.04 -12.10 37.38
N LEU A 324 -9.72 -11.60 36.20
CA LEU A 324 -9.41 -10.20 35.95
C LEU A 324 -10.65 -9.42 35.49
N HIS A 325 -10.78 -8.22 35.95
CA HIS A 325 -11.86 -7.29 35.64
C HIS A 325 -11.31 -5.97 35.14
N ILE A 326 -12.06 -5.27 34.31
CA ILE A 326 -11.69 -3.94 33.81
C ILE A 326 -12.66 -2.85 34.27
N ARG A 327 -12.16 -1.64 34.34
CA ARG A 327 -12.95 -0.43 34.57
C ARG A 327 -12.76 0.49 33.37
N MET A 328 -13.81 1.14 32.91
CA MET A 328 -13.76 1.95 31.69
C MET A 328 -14.38 3.33 31.92
N GLY A 329 -13.72 4.36 31.39
CA GLY A 329 -14.18 5.75 31.45
C GLY A 329 -14.11 6.42 30.08
N ILE A 330 -15.18 7.15 29.69
CA ILE A 330 -15.27 7.82 28.40
C ILE A 330 -15.70 9.27 28.60
N SER A 331 -15.01 10.18 27.91
CA SER A 331 -15.38 11.59 27.85
C SER A 331 -15.23 12.15 26.44
N THR A 332 -16.19 12.95 26.01
CA THR A 332 -16.14 13.65 24.72
C THR A 332 -15.97 15.13 24.95
N GLY A 333 -14.96 15.75 24.35
CA GLY A 333 -14.72 17.18 24.48
C GLY A 333 -13.52 17.67 23.68
N TYR A 334 -13.17 18.93 23.85
CA TYR A 334 -12.07 19.56 23.13
C TYR A 334 -10.72 19.19 23.73
N CYS A 335 -9.89 18.51 22.91
CA CYS A 335 -8.49 18.21 23.21
C CYS A 335 -7.58 18.80 22.14
N HIS A 336 -6.32 18.96 22.47
CA HIS A 336 -5.26 19.18 21.49
C HIS A 336 -4.65 17.84 21.13
N VAL A 337 -4.65 17.48 19.85
CA VAL A 337 -4.10 16.24 19.30
C VAL A 337 -2.96 16.56 18.36
N GLY A 338 -1.88 15.81 18.42
CA GLY A 338 -0.71 16.00 17.56
C GLY A 338 0.58 15.47 18.14
N ASN A 339 1.71 15.89 17.55
CA ASN A 339 3.04 15.50 17.98
C ASN A 339 3.56 16.39 19.09
N TYR A 340 3.84 15.79 20.23
CA TYR A 340 4.43 16.45 21.39
C TYR A 340 5.81 15.89 21.71
N GLY A 341 6.72 16.71 22.19
CA GLY A 341 8.06 16.31 22.63
C GLY A 341 9.17 17.15 22.02
N ALA A 342 10.28 16.49 21.70
CA ALA A 342 11.46 17.11 21.09
C ALA A 342 11.69 16.52 19.69
N SER A 343 12.52 17.18 18.87
CA SER A 343 12.81 16.75 17.48
C SER A 343 13.34 15.31 17.36
N HIS A 344 14.01 14.82 18.41
CA HIS A 344 14.58 13.46 18.46
C HIS A 344 13.68 12.43 19.16
N ARG A 345 12.59 12.88 19.82
CA ARG A 345 11.63 12.01 20.50
C ARG A 345 10.26 12.69 20.55
N MET A 346 9.39 12.26 19.69
CA MET A 346 8.00 12.74 19.62
C MET A 346 7.04 11.63 20.00
N ALA A 347 5.90 12.00 20.56
CA ALA A 347 4.76 11.13 20.77
C ALA A 347 3.53 11.80 20.16
N TYR A 348 2.81 11.06 19.32
CA TYR A 348 1.50 11.48 18.86
C TYR A 348 0.49 11.16 19.95
N THR A 349 -0.11 12.18 20.55
CA THR A 349 -0.95 12.02 21.73
C THR A 349 -1.96 13.15 21.84
N ILE A 350 -2.87 13.01 22.78
CA ILE A 350 -3.88 14.00 23.13
C ILE A 350 -3.57 14.67 24.47
N VAL A 351 -3.82 15.96 24.54
CA VAL A 351 -3.71 16.75 25.78
C VAL A 351 -4.97 17.60 25.95
N GLY A 352 -5.66 17.45 27.08
CA GLY A 352 -6.86 18.23 27.34
C GLY A 352 -7.57 17.88 28.64
N ARG A 353 -8.53 18.72 29.01
CA ARG A 353 -9.37 18.49 30.17
C ARG A 353 -10.16 17.20 30.07
N ASP A 354 -10.71 16.91 28.88
CA ASP A 354 -11.59 15.77 28.67
C ASP A 354 -10.81 14.45 28.62
N ALA A 355 -9.54 14.46 28.22
CA ALA A 355 -8.66 13.32 28.40
C ALA A 355 -8.43 12.97 29.87
N ASN A 356 -8.19 13.99 30.69
CA ASN A 356 -8.07 13.82 32.14
C ASN A 356 -9.41 13.41 32.79
N LEU A 357 -10.54 13.90 32.24
CA LEU A 357 -11.87 13.51 32.74
C LEU A 357 -12.13 12.02 32.46
N ALA A 358 -11.84 11.53 31.27
CA ALA A 358 -12.00 10.11 30.92
C ALA A 358 -11.18 9.19 31.86
N ALA A 359 -9.91 9.53 32.13
CA ALA A 359 -9.08 8.81 33.09
C ALA A 359 -9.68 8.77 34.51
N ARG A 360 -10.28 9.86 34.95
CA ARG A 360 -10.91 9.93 36.28
C ARG A 360 -12.23 9.19 36.32
N LEU A 361 -13.02 9.23 35.26
CA LEU A 361 -14.23 8.40 35.12
C LEU A 361 -13.88 6.93 35.21
N GLN A 362 -12.81 6.49 34.52
CA GLN A 362 -12.32 5.13 34.62
C GLN A 362 -11.96 4.74 36.06
N SER A 363 -11.23 5.62 36.78
CA SER A 363 -10.86 5.36 38.17
C SER A 363 -12.05 5.33 39.12
N ALA A 364 -13.15 6.06 38.81
CA ALA A 364 -14.39 6.12 39.61
C ALA A 364 -15.37 4.97 39.21
N ALA A 365 -15.17 4.33 38.07
CA ALA A 365 -16.03 3.25 37.58
C ALA A 365 -15.91 2.01 38.47
N GLN A 366 -17.01 1.29 38.61
CA GLN A 366 -17.06 0.00 39.28
C GLN A 366 -16.53 -1.14 38.37
N VAL A 367 -16.48 -2.32 38.91
CA VAL A 367 -16.06 -3.53 38.20
C VAL A 367 -16.90 -3.74 36.94
N ASP A 368 -16.23 -3.92 35.78
CA ASP A 368 -16.83 -4.13 34.47
C ASP A 368 -17.81 -3.01 34.05
N GLU A 369 -17.72 -1.82 34.67
CA GLU A 369 -18.56 -0.67 34.39
C GLU A 369 -17.93 0.21 33.30
N ILE A 370 -18.81 0.75 32.43
CA ILE A 370 -18.49 1.80 31.45
C ILE A 370 -19.13 3.09 31.96
N LEU A 371 -18.33 4.02 32.46
CA LEU A 371 -18.77 5.29 32.99
C LEU A 371 -18.48 6.41 31.98
N ILE A 372 -19.51 7.21 31.64
CA ILE A 372 -19.40 8.27 30.63
C ILE A 372 -19.73 9.64 31.19
N SER A 373 -19.16 10.69 30.57
CA SER A 373 -19.48 12.08 30.88
C SER A 373 -20.87 12.50 30.36
N ASP A 374 -21.42 13.56 30.87
CA ASP A 374 -22.68 14.15 30.42
C ASP A 374 -22.63 14.58 28.95
N ASP A 375 -21.50 15.14 28.51
CA ASP A 375 -21.27 15.47 27.07
C ASP A 375 -21.31 14.25 26.17
N THR A 376 -20.71 13.13 26.59
CA THR A 376 -20.78 11.86 25.83
C THR A 376 -22.20 11.32 25.82
N HIS A 377 -22.86 11.32 26.99
CA HIS A 377 -24.27 10.87 27.12
C HIS A 377 -25.18 11.60 26.13
N ASN A 378 -25.07 12.94 26.04
CA ASN A 378 -25.91 13.74 25.15
C ASN A 378 -25.76 13.39 23.67
N LEU A 379 -24.62 12.84 23.26
CA LEU A 379 -24.35 12.39 21.89
C LEU A 379 -24.95 11.00 21.59
N VAL A 380 -25.11 10.14 22.63
CA VAL A 380 -25.44 8.72 22.43
C VAL A 380 -26.77 8.28 23.05
N LYS A 381 -27.47 9.17 23.76
CA LYS A 381 -28.70 8.87 24.51
C LYS A 381 -29.84 8.29 23.69
N ASN A 382 -29.85 8.52 22.37
CA ASN A 382 -30.86 7.98 21.47
C ASN A 382 -30.61 6.51 21.09
N ASP A 383 -29.35 6.06 21.21
CA ASP A 383 -28.92 4.75 20.76
C ASP A 383 -28.56 3.80 21.91
N TYR A 384 -28.35 4.36 23.13
CA TYR A 384 -27.90 3.59 24.28
C TYR A 384 -28.73 3.87 25.53
N LEU A 385 -29.07 2.80 26.24
CA LEU A 385 -29.63 2.87 27.56
C LEU A 385 -28.51 3.23 28.55
N CYS A 386 -28.66 4.41 29.17
CA CYS A 386 -27.71 4.91 30.18
C CYS A 386 -28.43 5.16 31.50
N ALA A 387 -27.90 4.62 32.59
CA ALA A 387 -28.40 4.88 33.94
C ALA A 387 -27.70 6.07 34.57
N PRO A 388 -28.42 7.05 35.15
CA PRO A 388 -27.79 8.17 35.82
C PRO A 388 -27.08 7.70 37.10
N LYS A 389 -25.88 8.20 37.36
CA LYS A 389 -25.12 8.00 38.59
C LYS A 389 -25.14 9.25 39.44
N ALA A 390 -24.91 9.12 40.74
CA ALA A 390 -24.72 10.24 41.61
C ALA A 390 -23.57 11.10 41.09
N PRO A 391 -23.71 12.45 41.09
CA PRO A 391 -22.62 13.34 40.69
C PRO A 391 -21.37 13.10 41.53
N ILE A 392 -20.21 12.99 40.87
CA ILE A 392 -18.95 12.69 41.55
C ILE A 392 -18.04 13.90 41.55
N PHE A 393 -17.31 14.09 42.66
CA PHE A 393 -16.24 15.08 42.76
C PHE A 393 -14.92 14.47 42.37
N LEU A 394 -14.35 14.99 41.31
CA LEU A 394 -13.10 14.46 40.74
C LEU A 394 -11.95 15.41 41.06
N LYS A 395 -10.82 14.88 41.55
CA LYS A 395 -9.63 15.64 41.89
C LYS A 395 -9.20 16.58 40.75
N GLY A 396 -9.14 17.92 41.01
CA GLY A 396 -8.71 18.92 40.02
C GLY A 396 -9.77 19.31 38.97
N ILE A 397 -11.04 18.90 39.14
CA ILE A 397 -12.17 19.41 38.38
C ILE A 397 -13.06 20.18 39.34
N LYS A 398 -13.36 21.47 39.02
CA LYS A 398 -14.23 22.30 39.82
C LYS A 398 -15.68 21.87 39.67
N GLY A 399 -16.34 21.56 40.79
CA GLY A 399 -17.73 21.16 40.84
C GLY A 399 -17.98 19.66 40.69
N ALA A 400 -19.23 19.26 40.94
CA ALA A 400 -19.69 17.89 40.76
C ALA A 400 -19.90 17.63 39.27
N VAL A 401 -19.41 16.47 38.81
CA VAL A 401 -19.55 16.03 37.42
C VAL A 401 -20.72 15.04 37.33
N LYS A 402 -21.67 15.32 36.47
CA LYS A 402 -22.73 14.38 36.15
C LYS A 402 -22.16 13.22 35.33
N THR A 403 -22.50 12.01 35.71
CA THR A 403 -21.96 10.77 35.10
C THR A 403 -23.08 9.79 34.83
N TRP A 404 -22.88 8.97 33.82
CA TRP A 404 -23.86 7.99 33.34
C TRP A 404 -23.16 6.64 33.16
N GLN A 405 -23.84 5.58 33.59
CA GLN A 405 -23.42 4.21 33.35
C GLN A 405 -24.03 3.71 32.04
N VAL A 406 -23.23 3.22 31.12
CA VAL A 406 -23.75 2.55 29.91
C VAL A 406 -24.18 1.14 30.25
N VAL A 407 -25.47 0.87 30.06
CA VAL A 407 -26.06 -0.45 30.31
C VAL A 407 -25.96 -1.31 29.06
N GLU A 408 -26.64 -0.90 27.97
CA GLU A 408 -26.70 -1.62 26.71
C GLU A 408 -27.04 -0.68 25.54
N LYS A 409 -26.84 -1.18 24.31
CA LYS A 409 -27.26 -0.51 23.07
C LYS A 409 -28.74 -0.84 22.81
N TYR A 410 -29.53 0.14 22.42
CA TYR A 410 -30.86 -0.15 21.89
C TYR A 410 -30.70 -0.98 20.63
N THR A 411 -31.12 -2.25 20.68
CA THR A 411 -31.18 -3.09 19.50
C THR A 411 -32.28 -2.58 18.58
N SER A 412 -32.05 -2.55 17.26
CA SER A 412 -33.06 -2.09 16.27
C SER A 412 -34.35 -2.95 16.20
N GLN A 413 -34.45 -3.97 17.00
CA GLN A 413 -35.70 -4.54 17.42
C GLN A 413 -36.38 -3.59 18.40
N LYS A 414 -36.80 -2.41 17.92
CA LYS A 414 -37.68 -1.48 18.62
C LYS A 414 -39.02 -2.09 19.05
N LEU A 415 -39.21 -3.39 18.92
CA LEU A 415 -40.43 -4.10 19.20
C LEU A 415 -40.46 -4.83 20.56
N ASP A 416 -39.29 -5.06 21.23
CA ASP A 416 -39.31 -5.95 22.41
C ASP A 416 -39.21 -5.25 23.78
N TYR A 417 -39.04 -3.91 23.82
CA TYR A 417 -39.02 -3.17 25.10
C TYR A 417 -40.13 -2.13 25.22
N GLN A 418 -41.21 -2.31 24.47
CA GLN A 418 -42.46 -1.61 24.79
C GLN A 418 -43.02 -2.21 26.08
N ARG A 419 -42.68 -1.65 27.25
CA ARG A 419 -43.27 -2.03 28.56
C ARG A 419 -44.73 -1.64 28.65
N TRP A 420 -45.18 -0.84 27.73
CA TRP A 420 -46.56 -0.41 27.58
C TRP A 420 -47.12 -0.89 26.23
N PHE A 421 -48.13 -1.73 26.27
CA PHE A 421 -48.83 -2.25 25.08
C PHE A 421 -50.26 -1.71 25.09
N ASP A 422 -50.61 -0.98 24.08
CA ASP A 422 -51.98 -0.47 23.86
C ASP A 422 -52.38 -0.83 22.41
N TYR A 423 -53.17 -1.89 22.30
CA TYR A 423 -53.65 -2.37 21.03
C TYR A 423 -55.16 -2.32 21.01
N GLU A 424 -55.76 -1.57 20.08
CA GLU A 424 -57.16 -1.49 19.87
C GLU A 424 -57.53 -2.01 18.46
N TYR A 425 -58.42 -2.99 18.42
CA TYR A 425 -58.99 -3.52 17.18
C TYR A 425 -60.46 -3.76 17.36
N LYS A 426 -61.29 -3.80 16.29
CA LYS A 426 -62.74 -4.03 16.39
C LYS A 426 -63.08 -5.21 17.29
N GLY A 427 -63.60 -4.93 18.49
CA GLY A 427 -63.97 -5.95 19.47
C GLY A 427 -62.82 -6.47 20.34
N PHE A 428 -61.61 -5.87 20.26
CA PHE A 428 -60.45 -6.25 21.06
C PHE A 428 -59.71 -5.00 21.51
N HIS A 429 -59.46 -4.85 22.82
CA HIS A 429 -58.59 -3.84 23.38
C HIS A 429 -57.68 -4.51 24.40
N LEU A 430 -56.35 -4.38 24.22
CA LEU A 430 -55.32 -4.87 25.12
C LEU A 430 -54.51 -3.69 25.63
N LEU A 431 -54.66 -3.38 26.91
CA LEU A 431 -53.83 -2.42 27.63
C LEU A 431 -52.95 -3.20 28.60
N LEU A 432 -51.64 -3.22 28.39
CA LEU A 432 -50.68 -3.92 29.25
C LEU A 432 -49.50 -3.01 29.59
N ASN A 433 -49.32 -2.71 30.87
CA ASN A 433 -48.15 -1.98 31.39
C ASN A 433 -47.28 -2.91 32.23
N LEU A 434 -46.19 -3.39 31.63
CA LEU A 434 -45.26 -4.30 32.31
C LEU A 434 -44.48 -3.64 33.48
N ASP A 435 -44.47 -2.31 33.57
CA ASP A 435 -43.83 -1.62 34.73
C ASP A 435 -44.66 -1.74 35.98
N GLN A 436 -45.95 -2.02 35.85
CA GLN A 436 -46.89 -2.22 36.97
C GLN A 436 -47.08 -3.69 37.34
N VAL A 437 -46.60 -4.62 36.52
CA VAL A 437 -46.71 -6.07 36.79
C VAL A 437 -45.56 -6.50 37.69
N GLN A 438 -45.89 -7.11 38.85
CA GLN A 438 -44.87 -7.64 39.76
C GLN A 438 -44.39 -9.03 39.30
N ASN A 439 -43.14 -9.38 39.61
CA ASN A 439 -42.50 -10.59 39.15
C ASN A 439 -43.30 -11.89 39.40
N PHE A 440 -44.05 -11.95 40.47
CA PHE A 440 -44.89 -13.11 40.81
C PHE A 440 -46.21 -13.18 40.03
N GLU A 441 -46.60 -12.12 39.32
CA GLU A 441 -47.81 -12.04 38.53
C GLU A 441 -47.61 -12.47 37.07
N TYR A 442 -46.34 -12.46 36.58
CA TYR A 442 -46.03 -12.89 35.20
C TYR A 442 -46.56 -14.26 34.84
N PRO A 443 -46.44 -15.33 35.67
CA PRO A 443 -46.99 -16.65 35.30
C PRO A 443 -48.51 -16.64 35.10
N GLN A 444 -49.25 -15.88 35.94
CA GLN A 444 -50.69 -15.74 35.83
C GLN A 444 -51.11 -14.99 34.58
N LEU A 445 -50.40 -13.90 34.26
CA LEU A 445 -50.62 -13.11 33.06
C LEU A 445 -50.37 -13.91 31.80
N ILE A 446 -49.26 -14.67 31.72
CA ILE A 446 -48.94 -15.57 30.62
C ILE A 446 -50.09 -16.58 30.43
N GLN A 447 -50.54 -17.21 31.51
CA GLN A 447 -51.63 -18.19 31.45
C GLN A 447 -52.94 -17.61 30.94
N VAL A 448 -53.26 -16.36 31.27
CA VAL A 448 -54.48 -15.67 30.77
C VAL A 448 -54.33 -15.37 29.27
N LEU A 449 -53.18 -14.87 28.83
CA LEU A 449 -52.92 -14.59 27.43
C LEU A 449 -52.92 -15.86 26.58
N GLU A 450 -52.36 -16.95 27.04
CA GLU A 450 -52.39 -18.25 26.36
C GLU A 450 -53.82 -18.78 26.21
N LYS A 451 -54.64 -18.66 27.25
CA LYS A 451 -56.08 -19.03 27.16
C LYS A 451 -56.84 -18.19 26.14
N MET A 452 -56.55 -16.89 26.05
CA MET A 452 -57.13 -16.01 25.06
C MET A 452 -56.73 -16.42 23.64
N ILE A 453 -55.43 -16.68 23.39
CA ILE A 453 -54.91 -17.15 22.11
C ILE A 453 -55.60 -18.47 21.69
N GLN A 454 -55.71 -19.46 22.61
CA GLN A 454 -56.38 -20.74 22.33
C GLN A 454 -57.83 -20.55 21.95
N ARG A 455 -58.58 -19.67 22.62
CA ARG A 455 -59.98 -19.37 22.28
C ARG A 455 -60.12 -18.74 20.91
N ILE A 456 -59.27 -17.77 20.57
CA ILE A 456 -59.26 -17.11 19.25
C ILE A 456 -58.96 -18.13 18.15
N GLN A 457 -57.97 -19.01 18.35
CA GLN A 457 -57.59 -20.06 17.41
C GLN A 457 -58.73 -21.10 17.23
N THR A 458 -59.43 -21.44 18.32
CA THR A 458 -60.58 -22.36 18.27
C THR A 458 -61.71 -21.73 17.48
N GLN A 459 -62.01 -20.46 17.73
CA GLN A 459 -63.04 -19.71 17.00
C GLN A 459 -62.73 -19.63 15.51
N GLN A 460 -61.50 -19.35 15.18
CA GLN A 460 -60.98 -19.29 13.80
C GLN A 460 -61.13 -20.64 13.08
N LYS A 461 -60.82 -21.75 13.76
CA LYS A 461 -61.03 -23.11 13.23
C LYS A 461 -62.52 -23.42 13.00
N MET A 462 -63.42 -23.01 13.92
CA MET A 462 -64.89 -23.20 13.77
C MET A 462 -65.42 -22.36 12.60
N THR A 463 -64.97 -21.14 12.42
CA THR A 463 -65.38 -20.26 11.32
C THR A 463 -64.89 -20.82 9.97
N ASN A 464 -63.67 -21.35 9.90
CA ASN A 464 -63.15 -21.99 8.69
C ASN A 464 -63.84 -23.32 8.34
N SER A 465 -64.28 -24.06 9.36
CA SER A 465 -65.05 -25.34 9.14
C SER A 465 -66.48 -25.13 8.70
N GLN A 466 -67.08 -23.95 8.88
CA GLN A 466 -68.42 -23.61 8.43
C GLN A 466 -68.55 -22.97 7.05
N GLY A 467 -67.49 -22.91 6.30
CA GLY A 467 -67.49 -22.57 4.86
C GLY A 467 -67.87 -21.12 4.52
N ILE A 468 -67.63 -20.18 5.40
CA ILE A 468 -67.86 -18.75 5.13
C ILE A 468 -66.55 -17.98 5.01
N VAL A 469 -66.27 -17.67 3.73
CA VAL A 469 -65.41 -16.63 3.22
C VAL A 469 -63.92 -16.65 3.65
N LYS A 470 -63.04 -17.03 2.70
CA LYS A 470 -61.63 -16.66 2.66
C LYS A 470 -61.49 -15.14 2.65
N LEU A 471 -61.13 -14.54 3.77
CA LEU A 471 -60.49 -13.24 3.77
C LEU A 471 -59.00 -13.45 3.47
N ASN A 472 -58.57 -13.02 2.28
CA ASN A 472 -57.16 -12.87 1.97
C ASN A 472 -56.60 -11.80 2.91
N LEU A 473 -55.79 -12.24 3.87
CA LEU A 473 -54.89 -11.36 4.61
C LEU A 473 -53.60 -11.29 3.78
N GLU A 474 -53.60 -10.46 2.74
CA GLU A 474 -52.37 -9.90 2.20
C GLU A 474 -52.04 -8.69 3.06
N ASP A 475 -50.91 -8.76 3.67
CA ASP A 475 -49.98 -7.69 4.18
C ASP A 475 -50.62 -6.28 4.32
N GLU A 476 -51.33 -6.01 5.40
CA GLU A 476 -51.45 -4.66 5.92
C GLU A 476 -50.50 -4.50 7.13
N VAL A 477 -49.42 -3.76 6.89
CA VAL A 477 -48.54 -3.19 7.89
C VAL A 477 -49.38 -2.33 8.82
N ILE A 478 -49.52 -2.73 10.07
CA ILE A 478 -50.18 -1.94 11.10
C ILE A 478 -49.29 -0.74 11.43
N GLU A 479 -49.63 0.43 10.89
CA GLU A 479 -49.02 1.69 11.31
C GLU A 479 -49.41 2.01 12.76
N PRO A 480 -48.47 2.42 13.62
CA PRO A 480 -48.83 2.83 14.99
C PRO A 480 -49.55 4.17 14.95
N VAL A 481 -50.71 4.20 15.59
CA VAL A 481 -51.55 5.40 15.79
C VAL A 481 -50.70 6.49 16.47
N GLN A 482 -50.52 7.63 15.78
CA GLN A 482 -49.89 8.83 16.34
C GLN A 482 -50.69 9.34 17.54
N LYS A 483 -50.00 9.56 18.65
CA LYS A 483 -50.54 10.25 19.83
C LYS A 483 -51.06 11.65 19.48
N ASN A 484 -52.33 11.89 19.68
CA ASN A 484 -52.83 13.24 19.87
C ASN A 484 -52.31 13.73 21.23
N GLU A 485 -51.58 14.83 21.22
CA GLU A 485 -51.25 15.60 22.39
C GLU A 485 -52.52 16.18 22.98
N TYR A 486 -52.82 15.86 24.22
CA TYR A 486 -53.62 16.70 25.11
C TYR A 486 -52.82 16.94 26.38
N HIS A 487 -52.47 18.22 26.56
CA HIS A 487 -52.06 19.04 27.76
C HIS A 487 -51.34 18.34 28.90
#